data_ee9f6ace5eba962623e75caca9251e0c
#
_entry.id   ee9f6ace5eba962623e75caca9251e0c
#
_cell.length_a   1.000
_cell.length_b   1.000
_cell.length_c   1.000
_cell.angle_alpha   90.00
_cell.angle_beta   90.00
_cell.angle_gamma   90.00
#
_symmetry.space_group_name_H-M   'P 1'
#
loop_
_entity.id
_entity.type
_entity.pdbx_description
1 polymer ?
#
loop_
_entity_poly.entity_id
_entity_poly.type
_entity_poly.pdbx_seq_one_letter_code
_entity_poly.pdbx_strand_id
1 'polypeptide(L)'
;MWSPIAVTLRGNRQCGYIEVGVKGRRDVAQRYIEILTRRLIGLMVWMGVVAGALTFAQEPVTRSEADRQRRAEKSRSAQPYEPGGLERAMHFVEEKAIFIVGREGFYPKLGSLTTGSGFAYGAGYRDRDLFNNTATLDLWAASSIRRYWATEARLTFPKLAHKRLLVETWAAHRDYPQEDFYGTGPDSARDNATSYAIRTNFLGALAGVRPLPIVLAGGGLEYQNPRLGRGKDREVPSIEQRFDPVTAPGLGESVDYLRSTAFLEIDYREPKNARKGGWYRLDVSRFDDRTTGRFTFNRVDTDLRQFVGFLAGRRVLASRLFVSTSDSGPGSVMPFYLMPTLGGNDTLRGFREYRFRGPHAILAQEEYRFEIWSGLDGALFYDAGKVADRRADLNLKDLEHDYGFGFRFNTNEGIVFRVDAGFGSRDGKHLYIVFGGIF
;
A
#
# COMPACT_ATOMS: atom_id res chain seq x y z
N MET A 1 -40.25 -2.63 -34.48
CA MET A 1 -40.62 -4.06 -34.36
C MET A 1 -40.46 -4.44 -32.92
N TRP A 2 -41.56 -4.56 -32.20
CA TRP A 2 -41.64 -4.90 -30.80
C TRP A 2 -41.86 -6.41 -30.69
N SER A 3 -41.05 -7.15 -29.98
CA SER A 3 -41.29 -8.55 -29.63
C SER A 3 -41.68 -8.66 -28.15
N PRO A 4 -42.63 -9.51 -27.79
CA PRO A 4 -43.29 -9.51 -26.48
C PRO A 4 -42.48 -10.23 -25.40
N ILE A 5 -42.59 -9.71 -24.18
CA ILE A 5 -42.06 -10.28 -22.93
C ILE A 5 -42.92 -11.49 -22.57
N ALA A 6 -42.31 -12.67 -22.48
CA ALA A 6 -42.98 -13.87 -21.97
C ALA A 6 -42.94 -13.87 -20.44
N VAL A 7 -44.08 -13.84 -19.78
CA VAL A 7 -44.27 -14.01 -18.34
C VAL A 7 -44.68 -15.46 -18.09
N THR A 8 -43.84 -16.21 -17.38
CA THR A 8 -44.19 -17.56 -16.92
C THR A 8 -44.57 -17.49 -15.44
N LEU A 9 -45.86 -17.74 -15.16
CA LEU A 9 -46.39 -17.87 -13.81
C LEU A 9 -46.31 -19.33 -13.37
N ARG A 10 -45.57 -19.65 -12.33
CA ARG A 10 -45.65 -20.90 -11.57
C ARG A 10 -46.29 -20.60 -10.21
N GLY A 11 -47.49 -21.04 -9.98
CA GLY A 11 -48.16 -20.97 -8.70
C GLY A 11 -47.80 -22.17 -7.84
N ASN A 12 -47.39 -21.93 -6.65
CA ASN A 12 -47.35 -22.94 -5.59
C ASN A 12 -48.28 -22.49 -4.45
N ARG A 13 -49.25 -23.33 -4.11
CA ARG A 13 -50.27 -23.06 -3.08
C ARG A 13 -49.65 -23.37 -1.71
N GLN A 14 -49.15 -22.35 -1.06
CA GLN A 14 -49.19 -22.13 0.39
C GLN A 14 -48.29 -20.93 0.73
N CYS A 15 -48.92 -19.93 1.36
CA CYS A 15 -48.35 -18.64 1.78
C CYS A 15 -48.12 -17.62 0.67
N GLY A 16 -48.98 -16.60 0.64
CA GLY A 16 -49.04 -15.55 -0.35
C GLY A 16 -47.97 -14.49 -0.21
N TYR A 17 -46.92 -14.63 -1.02
CA TYR A 17 -46.07 -13.52 -1.45
C TYR A 17 -45.81 -13.69 -2.94
N ILE A 18 -46.06 -12.63 -3.68
CA ILE A 18 -45.74 -12.54 -5.12
C ILE A 18 -44.36 -11.92 -5.24
N GLU A 19 -43.37 -12.71 -5.64
CA GLU A 19 -42.03 -12.24 -5.96
C GLU A 19 -41.97 -11.94 -7.45
N VAL A 20 -41.92 -10.66 -7.83
CA VAL A 20 -41.72 -10.22 -9.22
C VAL A 20 -40.22 -10.15 -9.50
N GLY A 21 -39.69 -11.24 -10.04
CA GLY A 21 -38.31 -11.29 -10.52
C GLY A 21 -38.11 -10.49 -11.79
N VAL A 22 -37.55 -9.30 -11.72
CA VAL A 22 -37.10 -8.53 -12.87
C VAL A 22 -35.71 -9.00 -13.29
N LYS A 23 -35.69 -10.00 -14.17
CA LYS A 23 -34.48 -10.44 -14.89
C LYS A 23 -34.27 -9.50 -16.09
N GLY A 24 -33.40 -8.53 -16.00
CA GLY A 24 -33.11 -7.66 -17.14
C GLY A 24 -32.44 -6.33 -16.84
N ARG A 25 -32.42 -5.88 -15.59
CA ARG A 25 -31.77 -4.60 -15.26
C ARG A 25 -30.28 -4.71 -14.85
N ARG A 26 -29.82 -5.86 -14.41
CA ARG A 26 -28.41 -6.04 -14.03
C ARG A 26 -27.47 -6.06 -15.23
N ASP A 27 -27.86 -6.71 -16.34
CA ASP A 27 -27.01 -6.82 -17.52
C ASP A 27 -26.82 -5.50 -18.28
N VAL A 28 -27.82 -4.62 -18.24
CA VAL A 28 -27.74 -3.30 -18.88
C VAL A 28 -26.86 -2.36 -18.06
N ALA A 29 -26.98 -2.38 -16.72
CA ALA A 29 -26.15 -1.57 -15.84
C ALA A 29 -24.67 -2.02 -15.88
N GLN A 30 -24.42 -3.33 -15.90
CA GLN A 30 -23.08 -3.87 -16.03
C GLN A 30 -22.42 -3.51 -17.36
N ARG A 31 -23.14 -3.59 -18.47
CA ARG A 31 -22.64 -3.12 -19.80
C ARG A 31 -22.38 -1.62 -19.83
N TYR A 32 -23.19 -0.81 -19.16
CA TYR A 32 -22.96 0.64 -19.07
C TYR A 32 -21.70 0.97 -18.22
N ILE A 33 -21.49 0.25 -17.14
CA ILE A 33 -20.30 0.41 -16.31
C ILE A 33 -19.04 -0.02 -17.08
N GLU A 34 -19.07 -1.15 -17.81
CA GLU A 34 -17.95 -1.56 -18.67
C GLU A 34 -17.63 -0.53 -19.77
N ILE A 35 -18.65 0.03 -20.41
CA ILE A 35 -18.48 1.05 -21.45
C ILE A 35 -17.93 2.35 -20.85
N LEU A 36 -18.41 2.76 -19.69
CA LEU A 36 -17.91 3.94 -18.96
C LEU A 36 -16.47 3.74 -18.48
N THR A 37 -16.14 2.56 -17.97
CA THR A 37 -14.77 2.25 -17.51
C THR A 37 -13.79 2.24 -18.68
N ARG A 38 -14.16 1.62 -19.82
CA ARG A 38 -13.34 1.65 -21.05
C ARG A 38 -13.17 3.06 -21.63
N ARG A 39 -14.20 3.90 -21.54
CA ARG A 39 -14.14 5.30 -22.00
C ARG A 39 -13.33 6.18 -21.04
N LEU A 40 -13.39 5.95 -19.74
CA LEU A 40 -12.59 6.66 -18.74
C LEU A 40 -11.09 6.30 -18.85
N ILE A 41 -10.76 5.02 -19.03
CA ILE A 41 -9.37 4.58 -19.28
C ILE A 41 -8.85 5.18 -20.61
N GLY A 42 -9.67 5.15 -21.67
CA GLY A 42 -9.35 5.79 -22.95
C GLY A 42 -9.17 7.31 -22.82
N LEU A 43 -9.99 7.98 -21.99
CA LEU A 43 -9.89 9.42 -21.75
C LEU A 43 -8.66 9.78 -20.93
N MET A 44 -8.29 8.96 -19.95
CA MET A 44 -7.05 9.17 -19.15
C MET A 44 -5.78 8.97 -19.99
N VAL A 45 -5.76 7.97 -20.86
CA VAL A 45 -4.65 7.77 -21.83
C VAL A 45 -4.61 8.93 -22.83
N TRP A 46 -5.77 9.41 -23.30
CA TRP A 46 -5.85 10.53 -24.25
C TRP A 46 -5.47 11.87 -23.60
N MET A 47 -5.87 12.12 -22.34
CA MET A 47 -5.42 13.30 -21.60
C MET A 47 -3.92 13.28 -21.31
N GLY A 48 -3.32 12.12 -21.10
CA GLY A 48 -1.87 11.99 -20.98
C GLY A 48 -1.10 12.35 -22.26
N VAL A 49 -1.69 12.05 -23.42
CA VAL A 49 -1.10 12.37 -24.73
C VAL A 49 -1.32 13.85 -25.12
N VAL A 50 -2.45 14.44 -24.75
CA VAL A 50 -2.78 15.85 -25.07
C VAL A 50 -2.02 16.82 -24.15
N ALA A 51 -1.70 16.44 -22.91
CA ALA A 51 -0.89 17.27 -22.01
C ALA A 51 0.57 17.45 -22.48
N GLY A 52 1.06 16.54 -23.34
CA GLY A 52 2.39 16.68 -23.97
C GLY A 52 2.43 17.63 -25.18
N ALA A 53 1.30 18.06 -25.72
CA ALA A 53 1.23 18.84 -26.96
C ALA A 53 0.94 20.34 -26.78
N LEU A 54 0.76 20.83 -25.53
CA LEU A 54 0.37 22.23 -25.26
C LEU A 54 1.49 23.12 -24.72
N THR A 55 2.75 22.81 -24.95
CA THR A 55 3.88 23.62 -24.47
C THR A 55 4.58 24.44 -25.56
N PHE A 56 3.89 25.04 -26.51
CA PHE A 56 4.46 26.15 -27.33
C PHE A 56 3.34 27.09 -27.75
N ALA A 57 2.99 28.01 -26.86
CA ALA A 57 2.37 29.29 -27.25
C ALA A 57 3.23 30.41 -26.69
N GLN A 58 3.98 31.06 -27.55
CA GLN A 58 4.70 32.32 -27.25
C GLN A 58 3.69 33.42 -26.95
N GLU A 59 3.73 33.98 -25.74
CA GLU A 59 2.97 35.17 -25.41
C GLU A 59 3.63 36.44 -25.98
N PRO A 60 2.82 37.42 -26.45
CA PRO A 60 3.36 38.68 -26.97
C PRO A 60 3.94 39.57 -25.85
N VAL A 61 5.05 40.23 -26.16
CA VAL A 61 5.98 40.99 -25.30
C VAL A 61 5.33 42.11 -24.45
N THR A 62 4.04 42.47 -24.66
CA THR A 62 3.34 43.53 -23.97
C THR A 62 2.61 43.14 -22.68
N ARG A 63 2.41 41.85 -22.40
CA ARG A 63 1.82 41.40 -21.13
C ARG A 63 2.82 41.29 -19.97
N SER A 64 4.09 41.14 -20.24
CA SER A 64 5.10 40.93 -19.21
C SER A 64 5.39 42.20 -18.37
N GLU A 65 5.23 43.41 -18.96
CA GLU A 65 5.38 44.65 -18.22
C GLU A 65 4.19 44.98 -17.32
N ALA A 66 2.98 44.73 -17.75
CA ALA A 66 1.76 44.87 -16.94
C ALA A 66 1.75 43.86 -15.76
N ASP A 67 2.24 42.65 -15.96
CA ASP A 67 2.36 41.68 -14.89
C ASP A 67 3.50 41.99 -13.91
N ARG A 68 4.59 42.59 -14.37
CA ARG A 68 5.66 43.08 -13.47
C ARG A 68 5.16 44.24 -12.61
N GLN A 69 4.42 45.19 -13.18
CA GLN A 69 3.81 46.30 -12.41
C GLN A 69 2.78 45.80 -11.39
N ARG A 70 1.90 44.90 -11.77
CA ARG A 70 0.96 44.24 -10.84
C ARG A 70 1.65 43.43 -9.74
N ARG A 71 2.76 42.76 -10.02
CA ARG A 71 3.57 42.06 -9.03
C ARG A 71 4.29 43.04 -8.09
N ALA A 72 4.78 44.15 -8.61
CA ALA A 72 5.45 45.19 -7.82
C ALA A 72 4.41 45.94 -6.92
N GLU A 73 3.20 46.21 -7.40
CA GLU A 73 2.11 46.77 -6.58
C GLU A 73 1.63 45.78 -5.50
N LYS A 74 1.44 44.53 -5.86
CA LYS A 74 1.11 43.45 -4.85
C LYS A 74 2.23 43.28 -3.82
N SER A 75 3.50 43.41 -4.19
CA SER A 75 4.59 43.28 -3.21
C SER A 75 4.71 44.53 -2.29
N ARG A 76 4.26 45.70 -2.73
CA ARG A 76 4.21 46.93 -1.92
C ARG A 76 2.99 46.98 -0.97
N SER A 77 1.90 46.27 -1.32
CA SER A 77 0.69 46.20 -0.49
C SER A 77 0.61 44.92 0.35
N ALA A 78 1.58 44.03 0.24
CA ALA A 78 1.63 42.81 1.03
C ALA A 78 1.96 43.16 2.48
N GLN A 79 0.96 43.08 3.33
CA GLN A 79 1.17 43.03 4.78
C GLN A 79 1.97 41.74 5.08
N PRO A 80 2.88 41.75 6.08
CA PRO A 80 3.55 40.54 6.54
C PRO A 80 2.48 39.48 6.83
N TYR A 81 2.65 38.34 6.19
CA TYR A 81 1.73 37.23 6.38
C TYR A 81 1.80 36.74 7.84
N GLU A 82 0.71 36.92 8.60
CA GLU A 82 0.59 36.34 9.93
C GLU A 82 -0.04 34.94 9.82
N PRO A 83 0.69 33.88 10.20
CA PRO A 83 0.14 32.52 10.14
C PRO A 83 -1.10 32.39 11.01
N GLY A 84 -2.18 31.86 10.46
CA GLY A 84 -3.42 31.57 11.20
C GLY A 84 -3.18 30.57 12.33
N GLY A 85 -4.13 30.49 13.29
CA GLY A 85 -4.01 29.58 14.45
C GLY A 85 -3.76 28.13 14.07
N LEU A 86 -4.41 27.64 12.99
CA LEU A 86 -4.23 26.30 12.47
C LEU A 86 -2.85 26.11 11.81
N GLU A 87 -2.37 27.11 11.12
CA GLU A 87 -1.05 27.11 10.49
C GLU A 87 0.07 27.17 11.53
N ARG A 88 -0.11 27.92 12.61
CA ARG A 88 0.79 27.89 13.78
C ARG A 88 0.80 26.51 14.46
N ALA A 89 -0.36 25.86 14.57
CA ALA A 89 -0.44 24.50 15.07
C ALA A 89 0.25 23.51 14.14
N MET A 90 0.17 23.71 12.83
CA MET A 90 0.88 22.86 11.86
C MET A 90 2.39 23.09 11.86
N HIS A 91 2.86 24.33 11.94
CA HIS A 91 4.28 24.62 12.14
C HIS A 91 4.81 24.00 13.45
N PHE A 92 4.01 24.03 14.50
CA PHE A 92 4.34 23.34 15.74
C PHE A 92 4.41 21.82 15.54
N VAL A 93 3.48 21.22 14.78
CA VAL A 93 3.50 19.79 14.40
C VAL A 93 4.69 19.51 13.49
N GLU A 94 5.00 20.37 12.53
CA GLU A 94 6.16 20.23 11.63
C GLU A 94 7.48 20.29 12.40
N GLU A 95 7.66 21.28 13.27
CA GLU A 95 8.81 21.38 14.17
C GLU A 95 8.96 20.18 15.09
N LYS A 96 7.84 19.63 15.59
CA LYS A 96 7.85 18.45 16.47
C LYS A 96 7.86 17.12 15.72
N ALA A 97 7.32 17.06 14.49
CA ALA A 97 7.36 15.86 13.66
C ALA A 97 8.79 15.55 13.16
N ILE A 98 9.62 16.57 12.92
CA ILE A 98 11.06 16.41 12.69
C ILE A 98 11.73 15.68 13.89
N PHE A 99 11.22 15.89 15.10
CA PHE A 99 11.65 15.20 16.31
C PHE A 99 11.35 13.69 16.27
N ILE A 100 10.35 13.28 15.47
CA ILE A 100 9.86 11.89 15.43
C ILE A 100 10.51 11.08 14.30
N VAL A 101 10.80 11.70 13.15
CA VAL A 101 11.13 10.96 11.91
C VAL A 101 12.63 10.98 11.58
N GLY A 102 13.35 12.02 11.93
CA GLY A 102 14.71 12.25 11.42
C GLY A 102 15.83 12.29 12.44
N ARG A 103 15.56 12.11 13.72
CA ARG A 103 16.52 12.38 14.79
C ARG A 103 17.62 11.31 14.88
N GLU A 104 18.83 11.77 15.13
CA GLU A 104 19.96 10.97 15.60
C GLU A 104 19.88 10.77 17.11
N GLY A 105 20.39 9.66 17.60
CA GLY A 105 20.26 9.26 19.00
C GLY A 105 18.91 8.63 19.31
N PHE A 106 18.41 8.85 20.52
CA PHE A 106 17.10 8.31 20.92
C PHE A 106 15.94 9.07 20.26
N TYR A 107 14.96 8.31 19.74
CA TYR A 107 13.76 8.85 19.13
C TYR A 107 12.51 8.07 19.55
N PRO A 108 11.34 8.72 19.64
CA PRO A 108 10.07 8.02 19.85
C PRO A 108 9.67 7.30 18.56
N LYS A 109 9.30 6.02 18.66
CA LYS A 109 8.71 5.24 17.56
C LYS A 109 7.19 5.30 17.69
N LEU A 110 6.55 6.06 16.80
CA LEU A 110 5.10 6.23 16.77
C LEU A 110 4.56 5.80 15.41
N GLY A 111 3.33 5.27 15.38
CA GLY A 111 2.68 4.89 14.13
C GLY A 111 1.82 3.65 14.24
N SER A 112 1.95 2.74 13.27
CA SER A 112 1.38 1.38 13.30
C SER A 112 2.48 0.37 13.05
N LEU A 113 2.34 -0.84 13.57
CA LEU A 113 3.31 -1.93 13.33
C LEU A 113 2.97 -2.71 12.06
N THR A 114 1.70 -2.89 11.82
CA THR A 114 1.12 -3.52 10.62
C THR A 114 -0.31 -3.02 10.46
N THR A 115 -0.90 -3.30 9.30
CA THR A 115 -2.34 -3.12 9.07
C THR A 115 -3.11 -3.79 10.20
N GLY A 116 -4.11 -3.11 10.77
CA GLY A 116 -4.93 -3.64 11.87
C GLY A 116 -4.31 -3.60 13.25
N SER A 117 -3.04 -3.25 13.42
CA SER A 117 -2.41 -3.21 14.75
C SER A 117 -2.91 -2.08 15.65
N GLY A 118 -3.57 -1.08 15.08
CA GLY A 118 -3.90 0.17 15.78
C GLY A 118 -2.67 1.04 16.02
N PHE A 119 -2.83 2.05 16.86
CA PHE A 119 -1.73 2.96 17.19
C PHE A 119 -0.64 2.24 17.99
N ALA A 120 0.60 2.38 17.52
CA ALA A 120 1.78 1.84 18.17
C ALA A 120 2.67 2.95 18.72
N TYR A 121 3.31 2.66 19.82
CA TYR A 121 4.24 3.54 20.51
C TYR A 121 5.46 2.74 20.97
N GLY A 122 6.60 3.39 21.00
CA GLY A 122 7.86 2.76 21.37
C GLY A 122 9.02 3.73 21.36
N ALA A 123 10.21 3.20 21.35
CA ALA A 123 11.45 3.96 21.28
C ALA A 123 12.42 3.33 20.32
N GLY A 124 13.28 4.15 19.75
CA GLY A 124 14.40 3.71 18.94
C GLY A 124 15.64 4.51 19.25
N TYR A 125 16.75 4.00 18.76
CA TYR A 125 18.07 4.62 18.80
C TYR A 125 18.67 4.53 17.39
N ARG A 126 19.14 5.65 16.87
CA ARG A 126 19.77 5.73 15.54
C ARG A 126 21.12 6.41 15.64
N ASP A 127 22.10 5.77 15.03
CA ASP A 127 23.45 6.30 14.86
C ASP A 127 23.83 6.23 13.38
N ARG A 128 24.05 7.38 12.76
CA ARG A 128 24.41 7.49 11.33
C ARG A 128 25.90 7.64 11.12
N ASP A 129 26.63 7.84 12.20
CA ASP A 129 28.06 8.13 12.16
C ASP A 129 28.93 6.94 12.55
N LEU A 130 28.31 5.75 12.65
CA LEU A 130 28.99 4.51 12.97
C LEU A 130 30.09 4.22 11.92
N PHE A 131 31.26 3.74 12.38
CA PHE A 131 32.44 3.44 11.55
C PHE A 131 32.86 4.61 10.65
N ASN A 132 33.06 5.81 11.22
CA ASN A 132 33.44 7.03 10.50
C ASN A 132 32.44 7.38 9.39
N ASN A 133 31.16 7.44 9.70
CA ASN A 133 30.07 7.81 8.79
C ASN A 133 29.86 6.84 7.60
N THR A 134 30.35 5.59 7.71
CA THR A 134 30.17 4.58 6.66
C THR A 134 28.96 3.70 6.90
N ALA A 135 28.47 3.60 8.13
CA ALA A 135 27.32 2.78 8.49
C ALA A 135 26.27 3.57 9.30
N THR A 136 25.05 3.09 9.24
CA THR A 136 23.92 3.54 10.06
C THR A 136 23.39 2.35 10.84
N LEU A 137 23.30 2.50 12.15
CA LEU A 137 22.61 1.58 13.05
C LEU A 137 21.24 2.15 13.39
N ASP A 138 20.21 1.34 13.28
CA ASP A 138 18.85 1.68 13.72
C ASP A 138 18.31 0.54 14.59
N LEU A 139 18.03 0.83 15.84
CA LEU A 139 17.45 -0.09 16.82
C LEU A 139 16.10 0.45 17.25
N TRP A 140 15.05 -0.35 17.26
CA TRP A 140 13.79 0.08 17.81
C TRP A 140 12.97 -1.07 18.40
N ALA A 141 12.11 -0.71 19.35
CA ALA A 141 11.08 -1.59 19.89
C ALA A 141 9.79 -0.78 20.07
N ALA A 142 8.67 -1.38 19.73
CA ALA A 142 7.36 -0.75 19.86
C ALA A 142 6.25 -1.76 20.14
N SER A 143 5.21 -1.29 20.82
CA SER A 143 4.00 -2.05 21.09
C SER A 143 2.78 -1.24 20.69
N SER A 144 1.71 -1.91 20.31
CA SER A 144 0.45 -1.23 19.94
C SER A 144 -0.62 -1.39 21.01
N ILE A 145 -1.65 -0.54 20.93
CA ILE A 145 -2.83 -0.61 21.81
C ILE A 145 -3.57 -1.95 21.68
N ARG A 146 -3.45 -2.64 20.56
CA ARG A 146 -4.00 -3.99 20.32
C ARG A 146 -3.03 -5.10 20.71
N ARG A 147 -1.95 -4.78 21.47
CA ARG A 147 -0.94 -5.72 21.98
C ARG A 147 -0.07 -6.39 20.91
N TYR A 148 -0.01 -5.83 19.71
CA TYR A 148 1.06 -6.18 18.78
C TYR A 148 2.35 -5.60 19.31
N TRP A 149 3.45 -6.33 19.15
CA TRP A 149 4.75 -5.77 19.45
C TRP A 149 5.79 -6.25 18.46
N ALA A 150 6.79 -5.40 18.25
CA ALA A 150 7.88 -5.70 17.34
C ALA A 150 9.15 -5.00 17.80
N THR A 151 10.28 -5.60 17.45
CA THR A 151 11.60 -5.00 17.60
C THR A 151 12.45 -5.30 16.39
N GLU A 152 13.34 -4.38 16.05
CA GLU A 152 14.27 -4.55 14.94
C GLU A 152 15.61 -3.90 15.27
N ALA A 153 16.68 -4.58 14.89
CA ALA A 153 18.04 -4.06 14.81
C ALA A 153 18.48 -4.11 13.35
N ARG A 154 18.86 -2.97 12.78
CA ARG A 154 19.25 -2.85 11.37
C ARG A 154 20.58 -2.11 11.27
N LEU A 155 21.52 -2.69 10.55
CA LEU A 155 22.81 -2.08 10.23
C LEU A 155 22.93 -1.95 8.72
N THR A 156 23.07 -0.72 8.25
CA THR A 156 23.13 -0.38 6.82
C THR A 156 24.45 0.31 6.49
N PHE A 157 25.13 -0.14 5.47
CA PHE A 157 26.31 0.48 4.89
C PHE A 157 25.95 1.10 3.53
N PRO A 158 25.43 2.34 3.48
CA PRO A 158 24.90 2.93 2.26
C PRO A 158 25.96 3.55 1.36
N LYS A 159 27.21 3.75 1.87
CA LYS A 159 28.25 4.55 1.24
C LYS A 159 29.49 3.75 0.83
N LEU A 160 29.44 2.42 0.90
CA LEU A 160 30.59 1.60 0.51
C LEU A 160 30.94 1.80 -0.98
N ALA A 161 32.23 1.64 -1.30
CA ALA A 161 32.76 1.80 -2.65
C ALA A 161 32.28 3.08 -3.34
N HIS A 162 32.40 4.26 -2.68
CA HIS A 162 31.95 5.56 -3.20
C HIS A 162 30.44 5.60 -3.52
N LYS A 163 29.59 5.01 -2.64
CA LYS A 163 28.13 4.87 -2.76
C LYS A 163 27.67 3.90 -3.86
N ARG A 164 28.57 3.12 -4.44
CA ARG A 164 28.23 2.11 -5.45
C ARG A 164 27.77 0.79 -4.85
N LEU A 165 28.11 0.52 -3.60
CA LEU A 165 27.76 -0.71 -2.90
C LEU A 165 26.88 -0.39 -1.68
N LEU A 166 25.75 -1.05 -1.58
CA LEU A 166 24.88 -1.11 -0.41
C LEU A 166 25.04 -2.48 0.24
N VAL A 167 25.24 -2.51 1.56
CA VAL A 167 25.12 -3.75 2.36
C VAL A 167 24.19 -3.43 3.51
N GLU A 168 23.28 -4.34 3.81
CA GLU A 168 22.34 -4.20 4.91
C GLU A 168 22.16 -5.55 5.63
N THR A 169 22.11 -5.51 6.96
CA THR A 169 21.80 -6.66 7.79
C THR A 169 20.73 -6.29 8.82
N TRP A 170 19.86 -7.23 9.15
CA TRP A 170 18.82 -7.00 10.13
C TRP A 170 18.53 -8.25 10.97
N ALA A 171 18.11 -8.01 12.20
CA ALA A 171 17.45 -8.98 13.04
C ALA A 171 16.16 -8.37 13.56
N ALA A 172 15.05 -9.10 13.47
CA ALA A 172 13.76 -8.58 13.89
C ALA A 172 12.91 -9.67 14.58
N HIS A 173 12.05 -9.23 15.48
CA HIS A 173 11.04 -10.06 16.08
C HIS A 173 9.69 -9.38 15.97
N ARG A 174 8.65 -10.13 15.59
CA ARG A 174 7.27 -9.68 15.50
C ARG A 174 6.37 -10.66 16.23
N ASP A 175 5.50 -10.16 17.10
CA ASP A 175 4.42 -10.91 17.76
C ASP A 175 3.09 -10.20 17.50
N TYR A 176 2.31 -10.77 16.58
CA TYR A 176 1.03 -10.25 16.13
C TYR A 176 -0.07 -11.17 16.63
N PRO A 177 -0.81 -10.78 17.68
CA PRO A 177 -1.73 -11.66 18.39
C PRO A 177 -3.03 -11.94 17.64
N GLN A 178 -3.36 -11.14 16.61
CA GLN A 178 -4.63 -11.25 15.92
C GLN A 178 -4.53 -10.65 14.51
N GLU A 179 -4.29 -11.48 13.52
CA GLU A 179 -4.46 -11.11 12.11
C GLU A 179 -5.74 -11.73 11.57
N ASP A 180 -6.48 -10.95 10.77
CA ASP A 180 -7.74 -11.41 10.20
C ASP A 180 -7.51 -12.38 9.05
N PHE A 181 -8.41 -13.36 8.95
CA PHE A 181 -8.46 -14.33 7.87
C PHE A 181 -9.90 -14.65 7.49
N TYR A 182 -10.19 -14.59 6.18
CA TYR A 182 -11.53 -14.78 5.62
C TYR A 182 -11.60 -16.00 4.69
N GLY A 183 -10.52 -16.75 4.55
CA GLY A 183 -10.29 -17.79 3.55
C GLY A 183 -9.32 -17.34 2.46
N THR A 184 -8.98 -18.25 1.58
CA THR A 184 -8.14 -18.01 0.40
C THR A 184 -9.00 -17.85 -0.86
N GLY A 185 -8.47 -17.15 -1.87
CA GLY A 185 -9.13 -16.95 -3.14
C GLY A 185 -10.05 -15.72 -3.21
N PRO A 186 -10.52 -15.39 -4.42
CA PRO A 186 -11.33 -14.20 -4.70
C PRO A 186 -12.75 -14.27 -4.09
N ASP A 187 -13.27 -15.48 -3.91
CA ASP A 187 -14.64 -15.74 -3.44
C ASP A 187 -14.74 -15.84 -1.91
N SER A 188 -13.66 -15.51 -1.19
CA SER A 188 -13.70 -15.55 0.28
C SER A 188 -14.84 -14.68 0.82
N ALA A 189 -15.68 -15.27 1.70
CA ALA A 189 -16.85 -14.60 2.24
C ALA A 189 -16.48 -13.77 3.48
N ARG A 190 -17.06 -12.57 3.61
CA ARG A 190 -16.88 -11.70 4.78
C ARG A 190 -17.27 -12.40 6.09
N ASP A 191 -18.34 -13.19 6.06
CA ASP A 191 -18.87 -13.86 7.24
C ASP A 191 -18.00 -15.03 7.72
N ASN A 192 -16.98 -15.39 6.94
CA ASN A 192 -15.94 -16.35 7.33
C ASN A 192 -14.83 -15.73 8.19
N ALA A 193 -15.00 -14.49 8.64
CA ALA A 193 -14.02 -13.80 9.47
C ALA A 193 -13.56 -14.67 10.65
N THR A 194 -12.26 -14.80 10.75
CA THR A 194 -11.54 -15.48 11.83
C THR A 194 -10.26 -14.70 12.13
N SER A 195 -9.60 -15.01 13.22
CA SER A 195 -8.28 -14.44 13.52
C SER A 195 -7.28 -15.53 13.88
N TYR A 196 -6.00 -15.24 13.69
CA TYR A 196 -4.88 -16.07 14.13
C TYR A 196 -3.77 -15.21 14.71
N ALA A 197 -2.99 -15.80 15.61
CA ALA A 197 -1.75 -15.17 16.06
C ALA A 197 -0.58 -15.65 15.22
N ILE A 198 0.37 -14.75 14.94
CA ILE A 198 1.61 -15.09 14.27
C ILE A 198 2.79 -14.44 14.98
N ARG A 199 3.80 -15.25 15.27
CA ARG A 199 5.07 -14.79 15.84
C ARG A 199 6.19 -15.19 14.89
N THR A 200 7.06 -14.23 14.53
CA THR A 200 8.13 -14.49 13.58
C THR A 200 9.41 -13.81 14.02
N ASN A 201 10.53 -14.54 13.99
CA ASN A 201 11.86 -13.97 14.04
C ASN A 201 12.43 -13.90 12.62
N PHE A 202 13.19 -12.86 12.35
CA PHE A 202 13.87 -12.64 11.08
C PHE A 202 15.35 -12.39 11.35
N LEU A 203 16.20 -12.96 10.51
CA LEU A 203 17.62 -12.65 10.45
C LEU A 203 18.00 -12.59 8.97
N GLY A 204 18.45 -11.43 8.50
CA GLY A 204 18.70 -11.26 7.08
C GLY A 204 19.90 -10.40 6.77
N ALA A 205 20.38 -10.56 5.54
CA ALA A 205 21.39 -9.70 4.94
C ALA A 205 21.08 -9.54 3.44
N LEU A 206 21.39 -8.36 2.91
CA LEU A 206 21.37 -8.09 1.48
C LEU A 206 22.60 -7.31 1.06
N ALA A 207 22.95 -7.45 -0.21
CA ALA A 207 23.95 -6.62 -0.87
C ALA A 207 23.43 -6.18 -2.24
N GLY A 208 23.73 -4.95 -2.62
CA GLY A 208 23.32 -4.39 -3.90
C GLY A 208 24.36 -3.44 -4.48
N VAL A 209 24.42 -3.39 -5.78
CA VAL A 209 25.29 -2.48 -6.54
C VAL A 209 24.46 -1.38 -7.21
N ARG A 210 25.01 -0.18 -7.26
CA ARG A 210 24.45 0.98 -7.99
C ARG A 210 25.25 1.24 -9.25
N PRO A 211 24.91 0.61 -10.39
CA PRO A 211 25.57 0.92 -11.66
C PRO A 211 25.30 2.37 -12.11
N LEU A 212 24.09 2.88 -11.78
CA LEU A 212 23.67 4.26 -12.00
C LEU A 212 23.10 4.82 -10.68
N PRO A 213 23.12 6.14 -10.46
CA PRO A 213 22.59 6.75 -9.22
C PRO A 213 21.14 6.37 -8.89
N ILE A 214 20.32 6.13 -9.92
CA ILE A 214 18.90 5.82 -9.81
C ILE A 214 18.61 4.30 -9.83
N VAL A 215 19.62 3.45 -10.08
CA VAL A 215 19.45 1.98 -10.22
C VAL A 215 20.19 1.26 -9.11
N LEU A 216 19.48 0.40 -8.39
CA LEU A 216 20.04 -0.52 -7.42
C LEU A 216 19.64 -1.95 -7.79
N ALA A 217 20.62 -2.82 -7.96
CA ALA A 217 20.38 -4.25 -8.22
C ALA A 217 21.17 -5.09 -7.23
N GLY A 218 20.60 -6.16 -6.75
CA GLY A 218 21.25 -6.99 -5.75
C GLY A 218 20.49 -8.25 -5.38
N GLY A 219 20.90 -8.80 -4.25
CA GLY A 219 20.24 -9.98 -3.68
C GLY A 219 20.47 -10.05 -2.18
N GLY A 220 19.73 -10.95 -1.54
CA GLY A 220 19.80 -11.15 -0.11
C GLY A 220 19.31 -12.53 0.30
N LEU A 221 19.63 -12.84 1.53
CA LEU A 221 19.17 -14.03 2.24
C LEU A 221 18.49 -13.61 3.55
N GLU A 222 17.38 -14.26 3.85
CA GLU A 222 16.65 -14.04 5.09
C GLU A 222 16.16 -15.37 5.66
N TYR A 223 16.55 -15.65 6.87
CA TYR A 223 15.93 -16.70 7.67
C TYR A 223 14.70 -16.13 8.38
N GLN A 224 13.59 -16.86 8.34
CA GLN A 224 12.38 -16.53 9.06
C GLN A 224 11.68 -17.78 9.60
N ASN A 225 11.14 -17.68 10.81
CA ASN A 225 10.48 -18.79 11.49
C ASN A 225 9.07 -18.42 11.98
N PRO A 226 8.08 -18.29 11.10
CA PRO A 226 6.70 -18.02 11.51
C PRO A 226 6.16 -19.16 12.39
N ARG A 227 5.52 -18.77 13.48
CA ARG A 227 4.84 -19.66 14.43
C ARG A 227 3.41 -19.17 14.59
N LEU A 228 2.48 -20.02 14.19
CA LEU A 228 1.07 -19.74 14.30
C LEU A 228 0.55 -20.08 15.68
N GLY A 229 -0.49 -19.39 16.11
CA GLY A 229 -1.19 -19.62 17.36
C GLY A 229 -2.65 -19.20 17.24
N ARG A 230 -3.40 -19.47 18.29
CA ARG A 230 -4.80 -19.07 18.38
C ARG A 230 -4.93 -17.56 18.31
N GLY A 231 -5.85 -17.09 17.47
CA GLY A 231 -6.19 -15.67 17.41
C GLY A 231 -6.76 -15.19 18.74
N LYS A 232 -6.40 -13.97 19.13
CA LYS A 232 -6.81 -13.35 20.40
C LYS A 232 -7.87 -12.26 20.20
N ASP A 233 -8.42 -12.15 19.00
CA ASP A 233 -9.55 -11.28 18.75
C ASP A 233 -10.77 -11.79 19.54
N ARG A 234 -11.57 -10.86 20.10
CA ARG A 234 -12.77 -11.17 20.88
C ARG A 234 -14.04 -11.14 20.03
N GLU A 235 -13.97 -10.54 18.85
CA GLU A 235 -15.12 -10.33 17.97
C GLU A 235 -15.29 -11.45 16.96
N VAL A 236 -14.21 -12.18 16.64
CA VAL A 236 -14.22 -13.27 15.68
C VAL A 236 -13.57 -14.53 16.25
N PRO A 237 -14.00 -15.72 15.81
CA PRO A 237 -13.43 -16.98 16.28
C PRO A 237 -11.98 -17.13 15.82
N SER A 238 -11.23 -17.97 16.52
CA SER A 238 -9.88 -18.36 16.08
C SER A 238 -9.96 -19.23 14.83
N ILE A 239 -8.97 -19.12 13.94
CA ILE A 239 -8.94 -19.71 12.58
C ILE A 239 -9.23 -21.21 12.58
N GLU A 240 -8.69 -21.96 13.53
CA GLU A 240 -8.86 -23.41 13.65
C GLU A 240 -10.30 -23.86 13.98
N GLN A 241 -11.21 -22.92 14.26
CA GLN A 241 -12.63 -23.22 14.49
C GLN A 241 -13.45 -23.26 13.19
N ARG A 242 -12.90 -22.72 12.10
CA ARG A 242 -13.60 -22.63 10.80
C ARG A 242 -12.82 -23.20 9.64
N PHE A 243 -11.51 -23.26 9.75
CA PHE A 243 -10.62 -23.68 8.69
C PHE A 243 -9.73 -24.82 9.15
N ASP A 244 -9.33 -25.63 8.19
CA ASP A 244 -8.44 -26.77 8.33
C ASP A 244 -7.18 -26.62 7.46
N PRO A 245 -6.18 -27.51 7.53
CA PRO A 245 -4.97 -27.42 6.72
C PRO A 245 -5.19 -27.52 5.20
N VAL A 246 -6.37 -27.94 4.73
CA VAL A 246 -6.72 -28.00 3.30
C VAL A 246 -7.18 -26.61 2.83
N THR A 247 -8.05 -25.97 3.60
CA THR A 247 -8.61 -24.65 3.29
C THR A 247 -7.72 -23.48 3.73
N ALA A 248 -6.80 -23.73 4.68
CA ALA A 248 -5.76 -22.81 5.10
C ALA A 248 -4.40 -23.53 5.15
N PRO A 249 -3.73 -23.71 4.00
CA PRO A 249 -2.46 -24.47 3.91
C PRO A 249 -1.40 -23.92 4.87
N GLY A 250 -0.78 -24.81 5.64
CA GLY A 250 0.19 -24.43 6.68
C GLY A 250 -0.41 -24.15 8.05
N LEU A 251 -1.74 -24.24 8.22
CA LEU A 251 -2.38 -24.15 9.52
C LEU A 251 -1.95 -25.32 10.41
N GLY A 252 -1.50 -25.02 11.63
CA GLY A 252 -0.99 -26.03 12.58
C GLY A 252 0.44 -26.48 12.34
N GLU A 253 1.07 -26.00 11.27
CA GLU A 253 2.46 -26.33 10.95
C GLU A 253 3.44 -25.25 11.46
N SER A 254 4.61 -25.69 11.87
CA SER A 254 5.72 -24.81 12.24
C SER A 254 6.82 -24.96 11.21
N VAL A 255 7.01 -23.96 10.38
CA VAL A 255 7.92 -24.00 9.24
C VAL A 255 9.01 -22.94 9.38
N ASP A 256 10.25 -23.35 9.15
CA ASP A 256 11.39 -22.44 9.06
C ASP A 256 11.73 -22.22 7.59
N TYR A 257 11.92 -20.98 7.18
CA TYR A 257 12.23 -20.62 5.80
C TYR A 257 13.62 -20.00 5.69
N LEU A 258 14.30 -20.37 4.63
CA LEU A 258 15.38 -19.58 4.05
C LEU A 258 14.83 -18.90 2.79
N ARG A 259 14.66 -17.59 2.84
CA ARG A 259 14.26 -16.79 1.70
C ARG A 259 15.50 -16.26 0.99
N SER A 260 15.66 -16.60 -0.28
CA SER A 260 16.64 -16.00 -1.17
C SER A 260 15.93 -15.01 -2.10
N THR A 261 16.46 -13.80 -2.25
CA THR A 261 15.84 -12.76 -3.07
C THR A 261 16.87 -12.14 -3.99
N ALA A 262 16.53 -11.99 -5.27
CA ALA A 262 17.19 -11.06 -6.20
C ALA A 262 16.25 -9.88 -6.45
N PHE A 263 16.79 -8.66 -6.54
CA PHE A 263 15.98 -7.47 -6.75
C PHE A 263 16.60 -6.48 -7.73
N LEU A 264 15.73 -5.72 -8.37
CA LEU A 264 16.05 -4.54 -9.17
C LEU A 264 15.16 -3.39 -8.72
N GLU A 265 15.78 -2.25 -8.41
CA GLU A 265 15.09 -1.03 -8.00
C GLU A 265 15.55 0.12 -8.88
N ILE A 266 14.59 0.92 -9.35
CA ILE A 266 14.83 2.17 -10.07
C ILE A 266 14.10 3.26 -9.29
N ASP A 267 14.85 4.20 -8.71
CA ASP A 267 14.30 5.32 -7.95
C ASP A 267 14.83 6.65 -8.50
N TYR A 268 13.95 7.40 -9.16
CA TYR A 268 14.22 8.75 -9.68
C TYR A 268 13.20 9.77 -9.18
N ARG A 269 12.59 9.48 -8.02
CA ARG A 269 11.71 10.45 -7.36
C ARG A 269 12.50 11.68 -6.95
N GLU A 270 11.87 12.86 -7.08
CA GLU A 270 12.43 14.05 -6.45
C GLU A 270 12.51 13.81 -4.94
N PRO A 271 13.70 13.98 -4.32
CA PRO A 271 13.86 13.86 -2.88
C PRO A 271 12.92 14.84 -2.20
N LYS A 272 12.28 14.39 -1.12
CA LYS A 272 11.33 15.16 -0.33
C LYS A 272 9.95 15.28 -0.96
N ASN A 273 9.00 14.52 -0.41
CA ASN A 273 7.56 14.58 -0.69
C ASN A 273 7.16 14.18 -2.13
N ALA A 274 7.74 13.11 -2.66
CA ALA A 274 7.45 12.47 -3.95
C ALA A 274 6.32 13.11 -4.78
N ARG A 275 6.59 14.29 -5.39
CA ARG A 275 5.64 15.00 -6.26
C ARG A 275 5.89 14.74 -7.74
N LYS A 276 7.11 14.27 -8.06
CA LYS A 276 7.53 13.86 -9.41
C LYS A 276 8.47 12.68 -9.36
N GLY A 277 8.55 11.98 -10.50
CA GLY A 277 9.45 10.86 -10.69
C GLY A 277 8.76 9.53 -10.43
N GLY A 278 9.54 8.47 -10.33
CA GLY A 278 9.02 7.12 -10.12
C GLY A 278 9.93 6.29 -9.24
N TRP A 279 9.32 5.28 -8.64
CA TRP A 279 9.98 4.22 -7.92
C TRP A 279 9.44 2.90 -8.41
N TYR A 280 10.31 2.06 -8.98
CA TYR A 280 9.95 0.79 -9.55
C TYR A 280 10.80 -0.29 -8.94
N ARG A 281 10.17 -1.35 -8.45
CA ARG A 281 10.87 -2.47 -7.83
C ARG A 281 10.34 -3.80 -8.34
N LEU A 282 11.28 -4.68 -8.64
CA LEU A 282 11.06 -6.08 -8.95
C LEU A 282 11.84 -6.92 -7.94
N ASP A 283 11.15 -7.81 -7.24
CA ASP A 283 11.74 -8.81 -6.37
C ASP A 283 11.40 -10.21 -6.90
N VAL A 284 12.41 -11.05 -7.04
CA VAL A 284 12.28 -12.48 -7.35
C VAL A 284 12.78 -13.22 -6.12
N SER A 285 11.90 -13.92 -5.45
CA SER A 285 12.20 -14.59 -4.18
C SER A 285 11.89 -16.08 -4.26
N ARG A 286 12.74 -16.88 -3.64
CA ARG A 286 12.50 -18.28 -3.35
C ARG A 286 12.41 -18.45 -1.82
N PHE A 287 11.35 -19.09 -1.39
CA PHE A 287 11.12 -19.48 0.00
C PHE A 287 11.36 -20.99 0.11
N ASP A 288 12.50 -21.38 0.65
CA ASP A 288 12.83 -22.78 0.90
C ASP A 288 12.37 -23.18 2.30
N ASP A 289 11.40 -24.08 2.36
CA ASP A 289 10.97 -24.73 3.59
C ASP A 289 12.09 -25.66 4.11
N ARG A 290 12.69 -25.30 5.21
CA ARG A 290 13.82 -26.03 5.83
C ARG A 290 13.36 -27.09 6.83
N THR A 291 12.06 -27.24 7.05
CA THR A 291 11.49 -28.16 8.05
C THR A 291 10.86 -29.39 7.40
N THR A 292 9.94 -29.18 6.45
CA THR A 292 9.15 -30.25 5.85
C THR A 292 9.36 -30.39 4.34
N GLY A 293 9.81 -29.34 3.67
CA GLY A 293 9.95 -29.25 2.21
C GLY A 293 8.62 -29.02 1.47
N ARG A 294 7.48 -29.16 2.15
CA ARG A 294 6.14 -29.09 1.51
C ARG A 294 5.66 -27.67 1.21
N PHE A 295 6.27 -26.66 1.82
CA PHE A 295 5.88 -25.26 1.70
C PHE A 295 6.91 -24.43 0.96
N THR A 296 7.69 -25.07 0.06
CA THR A 296 8.65 -24.37 -0.79
C THR A 296 7.94 -23.75 -1.99
N PHE A 297 8.19 -22.46 -2.25
CA PHE A 297 7.60 -21.74 -3.38
C PHE A 297 8.50 -20.60 -3.86
N ASN A 298 8.28 -20.18 -5.10
CA ASN A 298 8.86 -18.97 -5.68
C ASN A 298 7.82 -17.86 -5.72
N ARG A 299 8.26 -16.59 -5.60
CA ARG A 299 7.39 -15.42 -5.70
C ARG A 299 8.09 -14.32 -6.49
N VAL A 300 7.33 -13.69 -7.34
CA VAL A 300 7.74 -12.48 -8.06
C VAL A 300 6.80 -11.36 -7.65
N ASP A 301 7.37 -10.32 -7.05
CA ASP A 301 6.66 -9.11 -6.66
C ASP A 301 7.13 -7.95 -7.54
N THR A 302 6.21 -7.19 -8.11
CA THR A 302 6.47 -5.98 -8.89
C THR A 302 5.65 -4.85 -8.28
N ASP A 303 6.29 -3.76 -7.89
CA ASP A 303 5.64 -2.55 -7.36
C ASP A 303 6.15 -1.34 -8.14
N LEU A 304 5.26 -0.75 -8.93
CA LEU A 304 5.54 0.40 -9.78
C LEU A 304 4.78 1.61 -9.24
N ARG A 305 5.50 2.68 -8.91
CA ARG A 305 4.92 3.92 -8.38
C ARG A 305 5.38 5.09 -9.21
N GLN A 306 4.43 5.86 -9.74
CA GLN A 306 4.69 7.02 -10.59
C GLN A 306 4.02 8.26 -10.01
N PHE A 307 4.75 9.38 -10.04
CA PHE A 307 4.26 10.68 -9.59
C PHE A 307 4.38 11.68 -10.71
N VAL A 308 3.29 12.33 -11.05
CA VAL A 308 3.22 13.38 -12.06
C VAL A 308 2.74 14.66 -11.39
N GLY A 309 3.67 15.56 -11.11
CA GLY A 309 3.38 16.87 -10.55
C GLY A 309 3.11 17.91 -11.64
N PHE A 310 2.09 18.72 -11.47
CA PHE A 310 1.72 19.82 -12.34
C PHE A 310 1.30 21.06 -11.54
N LEU A 311 1.11 22.20 -12.22
CA LEU A 311 0.85 23.49 -11.57
C LEU A 311 1.90 23.83 -10.47
N ALA A 312 3.19 23.76 -10.85
CA ALA A 312 4.33 23.98 -9.96
C ALA A 312 4.34 23.02 -8.74
N GLY A 313 3.89 21.76 -8.93
CA GLY A 313 3.86 20.75 -7.88
C GLY A 313 2.66 20.85 -6.91
N ARG A 314 1.76 21.82 -7.11
CA ARG A 314 0.57 21.98 -6.26
C ARG A 314 -0.50 20.89 -6.50
N ARG A 315 -0.39 20.17 -7.61
CA ARG A 315 -1.24 19.04 -7.96
C ARG A 315 -0.33 17.87 -8.31
N VAL A 316 -0.71 16.69 -7.85
CA VAL A 316 0.04 15.45 -8.12
C VAL A 316 -0.94 14.36 -8.46
N LEU A 317 -0.67 13.66 -9.54
CA LEU A 317 -1.25 12.35 -9.81
C LEU A 317 -0.23 11.31 -9.37
N ALA A 318 -0.61 10.47 -8.40
CA ALA A 318 0.20 9.40 -7.89
C ALA A 318 -0.46 8.07 -8.24
N SER A 319 0.25 7.25 -8.99
CA SER A 319 -0.23 5.96 -9.50
C SER A 319 0.62 4.84 -8.93
N ARG A 320 0.00 3.73 -8.58
CA ARG A 320 0.69 2.50 -8.17
C ARG A 320 0.09 1.30 -8.88
N LEU A 321 0.95 0.45 -9.40
CA LEU A 321 0.60 -0.89 -9.87
C LEU A 321 1.44 -1.90 -9.08
N PHE A 322 0.77 -2.76 -8.33
CA PHE A 322 1.40 -3.86 -7.63
C PHE A 322 0.90 -5.19 -8.21
N VAL A 323 1.83 -6.08 -8.50
CA VAL A 323 1.55 -7.44 -8.96
C VAL A 323 2.41 -8.40 -8.16
N SER A 324 1.78 -9.39 -7.56
CA SER A 324 2.46 -10.50 -6.89
C SER A 324 2.01 -11.83 -7.50
N THR A 325 2.95 -12.69 -7.83
CA THR A 325 2.65 -14.01 -8.36
C THR A 325 3.56 -15.05 -7.73
N SER A 326 2.97 -16.15 -7.28
CA SER A 326 3.69 -17.24 -6.64
C SER A 326 3.54 -18.54 -7.44
N ASP A 327 4.52 -19.41 -7.34
CA ASP A 327 4.53 -20.70 -7.97
C ASP A 327 5.14 -21.74 -7.01
N SER A 328 4.35 -22.76 -6.70
CA SER A 328 4.78 -23.88 -5.87
C SER A 328 5.03 -25.06 -6.78
N GLY A 329 6.19 -25.72 -6.62
CA GLY A 329 6.51 -26.93 -7.39
C GLY A 329 5.57 -28.10 -7.09
N PRO A 330 5.65 -29.18 -7.85
CA PRO A 330 4.86 -30.39 -7.63
C PRO A 330 4.99 -30.88 -6.18
N GLY A 331 3.86 -31.15 -5.53
CA GLY A 331 3.81 -31.60 -4.12
C GLY A 331 4.04 -30.51 -3.07
N SER A 332 4.26 -29.27 -3.48
CA SER A 332 4.40 -28.13 -2.60
C SER A 332 3.18 -27.21 -2.66
N VAL A 333 2.91 -26.47 -1.59
CA VAL A 333 1.82 -25.50 -1.49
C VAL A 333 2.31 -24.26 -0.77
N MET A 334 1.85 -23.08 -1.19
CA MET A 334 2.13 -21.83 -0.49
C MET A 334 1.30 -21.75 0.78
N PRO A 335 1.90 -21.49 1.96
CA PRO A 335 1.13 -21.36 3.19
C PRO A 335 0.34 -20.05 3.20
N PHE A 336 -0.87 -20.09 3.76
CA PHE A 336 -1.80 -18.98 3.72
C PHE A 336 -1.21 -17.68 4.31
N TYR A 337 -0.44 -17.77 5.39
CA TYR A 337 0.14 -16.63 6.08
C TYR A 337 1.29 -15.92 5.32
N LEU A 338 1.79 -16.52 4.24
CA LEU A 338 2.76 -15.88 3.33
C LEU A 338 2.13 -15.44 2.00
N MET A 339 0.85 -15.71 1.76
CA MET A 339 0.15 -15.24 0.56
C MET A 339 -0.01 -13.72 0.57
N PRO A 340 0.10 -13.04 -0.58
CA PRO A 340 -0.24 -11.63 -0.70
C PRO A 340 -1.70 -11.38 -0.29
N THR A 341 -1.92 -10.19 0.30
CA THR A 341 -3.22 -9.79 0.82
C THR A 341 -3.65 -8.45 0.26
N LEU A 342 -4.95 -8.28 0.05
CA LEU A 342 -5.58 -7.02 -0.30
C LEU A 342 -6.67 -6.68 0.71
N GLY A 343 -6.88 -5.40 0.94
CA GLY A 343 -7.77 -4.83 1.96
C GLY A 343 -6.96 -4.12 3.04
N GLY A 344 -7.50 -3.01 3.52
CA GLY A 344 -6.89 -2.17 4.53
C GLY A 344 -6.19 -0.94 3.97
N ASN A 345 -5.55 -0.23 4.85
CA ASN A 345 -5.03 1.12 4.64
C ASN A 345 -4.00 1.27 3.51
N ASP A 346 -3.31 0.22 3.10
CA ASP A 346 -2.20 0.28 2.13
C ASP A 346 -2.55 -0.33 0.76
N THR A 347 -3.74 -0.93 0.63
CA THR A 347 -4.17 -1.60 -0.60
C THR A 347 -5.57 -1.15 -1.02
N LEU A 348 -6.61 -1.95 -0.78
CA LEU A 348 -8.01 -1.59 -1.04
C LEU A 348 -8.59 -0.91 0.21
N ARG A 349 -8.57 0.43 0.23
CA ARG A 349 -8.89 1.26 1.41
C ARG A 349 -10.37 1.24 1.80
N GLY A 350 -11.24 0.80 0.92
CA GLY A 350 -12.65 0.60 1.21
C GLY A 350 -12.99 -0.78 1.77
N PHE A 351 -12.02 -1.65 1.98
CA PHE A 351 -12.20 -3.00 2.48
C PHE A 351 -11.52 -3.19 3.84
N ARG A 352 -12.00 -4.18 4.60
CA ARG A 352 -11.38 -4.59 5.87
C ARG A 352 -9.94 -5.05 5.65
N GLU A 353 -9.18 -5.01 6.70
CA GLU A 353 -7.79 -5.47 6.72
C GLU A 353 -7.72 -6.96 6.35
N TYR A 354 -6.73 -7.31 5.50
CA TYR A 354 -6.49 -8.69 5.05
C TYR A 354 -7.71 -9.37 4.39
N ARG A 355 -8.64 -8.57 3.83
CA ARG A 355 -9.94 -9.06 3.34
C ARG A 355 -9.84 -10.13 2.27
N PHE A 356 -8.88 -10.02 1.38
CA PHE A 356 -8.61 -10.96 0.30
C PHE A 356 -7.20 -11.50 0.43
N ARG A 357 -7.03 -12.80 0.24
CA ARG A 357 -5.76 -13.49 0.35
C ARG A 357 -5.68 -14.58 -0.70
N GLY A 358 -4.60 -14.64 -1.46
CA GLY A 358 -4.41 -15.67 -2.48
C GLY A 358 -2.96 -15.71 -2.96
N PRO A 359 -2.54 -16.75 -3.69
CA PRO A 359 -1.17 -16.90 -4.19
C PRO A 359 -0.78 -15.86 -5.24
N HIS A 360 -1.76 -15.25 -5.88
CA HIS A 360 -1.56 -14.21 -6.88
C HIS A 360 -2.40 -12.99 -6.52
N ALA A 361 -1.87 -11.78 -6.75
CA ALA A 361 -2.56 -10.52 -6.51
C ALA A 361 -2.21 -9.48 -7.57
N ILE A 362 -3.17 -8.64 -7.92
CA ILE A 362 -2.99 -7.42 -8.69
C ILE A 362 -3.72 -6.28 -8.00
N LEU A 363 -3.07 -5.12 -7.91
CA LEU A 363 -3.61 -3.90 -7.32
C LEU A 363 -3.20 -2.72 -8.17
N ALA A 364 -4.16 -1.89 -8.53
CA ALA A 364 -3.96 -0.58 -9.12
C ALA A 364 -4.54 0.49 -8.19
N GLN A 365 -3.77 1.52 -7.92
CA GLN A 365 -4.19 2.63 -7.07
C GLN A 365 -3.87 3.94 -7.78
N GLU A 366 -4.85 4.84 -7.79
CA GLU A 366 -4.72 6.19 -8.32
C GLU A 366 -5.09 7.20 -7.25
N GLU A 367 -4.24 8.19 -7.06
CA GLU A 367 -4.45 9.24 -6.07
C GLU A 367 -4.18 10.62 -6.67
N TYR A 368 -5.22 11.45 -6.77
CA TYR A 368 -5.11 12.84 -7.10
C TYR A 368 -4.95 13.68 -5.86
N ARG A 369 -3.76 14.29 -5.68
CA ARG A 369 -3.44 15.18 -4.56
C ARG A 369 -3.52 16.63 -4.99
N PHE A 370 -4.07 17.46 -4.11
CA PHE A 370 -4.15 18.90 -4.32
C PHE A 370 -3.76 19.64 -3.04
N GLU A 371 -2.84 20.57 -3.19
CA GLU A 371 -2.42 21.41 -2.08
C GLU A 371 -3.58 22.30 -1.63
N ILE A 372 -3.94 22.18 -0.34
CA ILE A 372 -4.91 23.05 0.34
C ILE A 372 -4.14 24.27 0.87
N TRP A 373 -3.03 24.01 1.59
CA TRP A 373 -2.03 24.99 1.98
C TRP A 373 -0.68 24.28 2.20
N SER A 374 0.37 25.07 2.48
CA SER A 374 1.71 24.51 2.76
C SER A 374 1.64 23.47 3.88
N GLY A 375 2.07 22.23 3.61
CA GLY A 375 2.06 21.14 4.59
C GLY A 375 0.77 20.32 4.65
N LEU A 376 -0.31 20.70 3.92
CA LEU A 376 -1.53 19.91 3.85
C LEU A 376 -2.02 19.75 2.42
N ASP A 377 -2.07 18.53 1.95
CA ASP A 377 -2.75 18.15 0.71
C ASP A 377 -4.08 17.44 1.00
N GLY A 378 -5.12 17.77 0.22
CA GLY A 378 -6.27 16.92 0.04
C GLY A 378 -5.95 15.83 -0.98
N ALA A 379 -6.58 14.68 -0.84
CA ALA A 379 -6.44 13.57 -1.78
C ALA A 379 -7.80 12.99 -2.14
N LEU A 380 -7.98 12.67 -3.42
CA LEU A 380 -9.06 11.83 -3.92
C LEU A 380 -8.41 10.56 -4.46
N PHE A 381 -8.97 9.40 -4.18
CA PHE A 381 -8.36 8.15 -4.59
C PHE A 381 -9.37 7.14 -5.14
N TYR A 382 -8.85 6.24 -5.95
CA TYR A 382 -9.53 5.06 -6.48
C TYR A 382 -8.57 3.88 -6.41
N ASP A 383 -9.00 2.81 -5.76
CA ASP A 383 -8.25 1.57 -5.63
C ASP A 383 -9.01 0.45 -6.33
N ALA A 384 -8.30 -0.40 -7.07
CA ALA A 384 -8.87 -1.56 -7.73
C ALA A 384 -7.90 -2.73 -7.69
N GLY A 385 -8.38 -3.93 -7.34
CA GLY A 385 -7.50 -5.09 -7.27
C GLY A 385 -8.25 -6.39 -7.05
N LYS A 386 -7.55 -7.48 -7.17
CA LYS A 386 -8.03 -8.82 -6.82
C LYS A 386 -6.91 -9.76 -6.45
N VAL A 387 -7.25 -10.80 -5.74
CA VAL A 387 -6.43 -12.01 -5.62
C VAL A 387 -6.95 -13.08 -6.57
N ALA A 388 -6.11 -14.05 -6.91
CA ALA A 388 -6.48 -15.16 -7.78
C ALA A 388 -5.77 -16.44 -7.33
N ASP A 389 -6.42 -17.57 -7.54
CA ASP A 389 -5.85 -18.89 -7.24
C ASP A 389 -4.89 -19.36 -8.32
N ARG A 390 -5.07 -18.89 -9.56
CA ARG A 390 -4.21 -19.23 -10.70
C ARG A 390 -3.70 -17.95 -11.36
N ARG A 391 -2.46 -18.01 -11.87
CA ARG A 391 -1.84 -16.89 -12.60
C ARG A 391 -2.67 -16.45 -13.82
N ALA A 392 -3.32 -17.38 -14.52
CA ALA A 392 -4.16 -17.07 -15.68
C ALA A 392 -5.36 -16.17 -15.33
N ASP A 393 -5.80 -16.19 -14.08
CA ASP A 393 -6.93 -15.40 -13.59
C ASP A 393 -6.51 -13.99 -13.14
N LEU A 394 -5.21 -13.65 -13.16
CA LEU A 394 -4.69 -12.30 -13.01
C LEU A 394 -4.98 -11.45 -14.26
N ASN A 395 -6.21 -11.01 -14.40
CA ASN A 395 -6.66 -10.14 -15.47
C ASN A 395 -7.42 -8.94 -14.87
N LEU A 396 -7.78 -7.97 -15.69
CA LEU A 396 -8.49 -6.76 -15.26
C LEU A 396 -10.03 -6.93 -15.20
N LYS A 397 -10.53 -8.17 -15.21
CA LYS A 397 -11.96 -8.46 -15.04
C LYS A 397 -12.26 -8.71 -13.57
N ASP A 398 -13.47 -8.37 -13.15
CA ASP A 398 -13.99 -8.65 -11.80
C ASP A 398 -13.06 -8.17 -10.67
N LEU A 399 -12.48 -6.98 -10.85
CA LEU A 399 -11.70 -6.33 -9.80
C LEU A 399 -12.63 -5.83 -8.70
N GLU A 400 -12.28 -6.09 -7.46
CA GLU A 400 -12.82 -5.36 -6.32
C GLU A 400 -12.31 -3.92 -6.41
N HIS A 401 -13.14 -2.96 -6.10
CA HIS A 401 -12.78 -1.55 -6.19
C HIS A 401 -13.39 -0.73 -5.07
N ASP A 402 -12.75 0.35 -4.77
CA ASP A 402 -13.22 1.36 -3.84
C ASP A 402 -12.72 2.74 -4.27
N TYR A 403 -13.26 3.76 -3.63
CA TYR A 403 -12.87 5.15 -3.81
C TYR A 403 -12.97 5.89 -2.49
N GLY A 404 -12.33 7.04 -2.44
CA GLY A 404 -12.38 7.81 -1.23
C GLY A 404 -11.70 9.16 -1.33
N PHE A 405 -11.62 9.78 -0.17
CA PHE A 405 -10.88 11.02 -0.01
C PHE A 405 -10.04 10.98 1.27
N GLY A 406 -9.05 11.84 1.34
CA GLY A 406 -8.21 11.92 2.52
C GLY A 406 -7.41 13.19 2.60
N PHE A 407 -6.61 13.27 3.66
CA PHE A 407 -5.69 14.37 3.91
C PHE A 407 -4.27 13.83 4.09
N ARG A 408 -3.30 14.57 3.59
CA ARG A 408 -1.88 14.27 3.66
C ARG A 408 -1.17 15.40 4.38
N PHE A 409 -0.68 15.12 5.56
CA PHE A 409 0.12 16.07 6.33
C PHE A 409 1.59 15.88 5.94
N ASN A 410 2.13 16.89 5.27
CA ASN A 410 3.44 16.85 4.65
C ASN A 410 4.44 17.67 5.44
N THR A 411 5.66 17.15 5.56
CA THR A 411 6.84 17.94 5.92
C THR A 411 7.79 18.01 4.71
N ASN A 412 8.90 18.70 4.89
CA ASN A 412 9.99 18.67 3.92
C ASN A 412 10.61 17.28 3.71
N GLU A 413 10.36 16.33 4.62
CA GLU A 413 10.87 14.95 4.56
C GLU A 413 9.88 13.97 3.94
N GLY A 414 8.64 14.39 3.67
CA GLY A 414 7.59 13.55 3.08
C GLY A 414 6.26 13.60 3.82
N ILE A 415 5.37 12.66 3.51
CA ILE A 415 4.09 12.51 4.22
C ILE A 415 4.36 11.89 5.58
N VAL A 416 4.09 12.64 6.65
CA VAL A 416 4.26 12.19 8.04
C VAL A 416 3.04 11.46 8.53
N PHE A 417 1.86 11.92 8.09
CA PHE A 417 0.59 11.44 8.60
C PHE A 417 -0.50 11.61 7.53
N ARG A 418 -1.38 10.61 7.43
CA ARG A 418 -2.53 10.66 6.52
C ARG A 418 -3.81 10.19 7.21
N VAL A 419 -4.92 10.74 6.76
CA VAL A 419 -6.27 10.30 7.12
C VAL A 419 -6.98 9.96 5.83
N ASP A 420 -7.52 8.74 5.73
CA ASP A 420 -8.24 8.25 4.55
C ASP A 420 -9.63 7.77 4.94
N ALA A 421 -10.63 8.16 4.16
CA ALA A 421 -11.99 7.62 4.23
C ALA A 421 -12.29 6.88 2.93
N GLY A 422 -12.42 5.55 3.00
CA GLY A 422 -12.71 4.66 1.88
C GLY A 422 -14.18 4.25 1.82
N PHE A 423 -14.74 4.18 0.61
CA PHE A 423 -16.16 3.93 0.33
C PHE A 423 -16.31 3.05 -0.91
N GLY A 424 -17.56 2.64 -1.20
CA GLY A 424 -17.92 1.97 -2.45
C GLY A 424 -17.68 0.47 -2.45
N SER A 425 -17.10 -0.08 -1.39
CA SER A 425 -16.90 -1.50 -1.24
C SER A 425 -18.15 -2.23 -0.71
N ARG A 426 -18.20 -3.53 -0.93
CA ARG A 426 -19.20 -4.41 -0.30
C ARG A 426 -18.99 -4.61 1.22
N ASP A 427 -17.84 -4.20 1.73
CA ASP A 427 -17.50 -4.30 3.17
C ASP A 427 -17.92 -3.06 3.98
N GLY A 428 -18.33 -1.97 3.31
CA GLY A 428 -18.86 -0.78 3.97
C GLY A 428 -17.96 0.45 3.82
N LYS A 429 -17.79 1.18 4.92
CA LYS A 429 -17.02 2.44 5.00
C LYS A 429 -15.89 2.26 6.01
N HIS A 430 -14.70 2.71 5.66
CA HIS A 430 -13.54 2.60 6.52
C HIS A 430 -12.84 3.95 6.67
N LEU A 431 -12.37 4.22 7.89
CA LEU A 431 -11.58 5.40 8.21
C LEU A 431 -10.23 4.94 8.75
N TYR A 432 -9.16 5.40 8.14
CA TYR A 432 -7.79 5.08 8.53
C TYR A 432 -7.03 6.34 8.93
N ILE A 433 -6.28 6.23 10.01
CA ILE A 433 -5.31 7.22 10.46
C ILE A 433 -3.95 6.52 10.47
N VAL A 434 -3.06 6.94 9.60
CA VAL A 434 -1.80 6.25 9.34
C VAL A 434 -0.62 7.22 9.39
N PHE A 435 0.46 6.82 10.01
CA PHE A 435 1.72 7.55 9.98
C PHE A 435 2.54 7.10 8.77
N GLY A 436 2.94 8.04 7.92
CA GLY A 436 3.62 7.81 6.66
C GLY A 436 2.70 7.89 5.43
N GLY A 437 3.31 7.82 4.25
CA GLY A 437 2.62 7.78 2.96
C GLY A 437 2.20 6.36 2.57
N ILE A 438 1.34 6.26 1.53
CA ILE A 438 1.00 4.98 0.91
C ILE A 438 1.94 4.64 -0.26
N PHE A 439 2.57 5.66 -0.85
CA PHE A 439 3.45 5.56 -1.99
C PHE A 439 4.89 5.88 -1.60
#